data_d97b040e9eeebf5d47619c6490bab499
#
_entry.id   d97b040e9eeebf5d47619c6490bab499
#
_cell.length_a   1.000
_cell.length_b   1.000
_cell.length_c   1.000
_cell.angle_alpha   90.00
_cell.angle_beta   90.00
_cell.angle_gamma   90.00
#
_symmetry.space_group_name_H-M   'P 1'
#
loop_
_entity.id
_entity.type
_entity.pdbx_description
1 polymer ?
#
loop_
_entity_poly.entity_id
_entity_poly.type
_entity_poly.pdbx_seq_one_letter_code
_entity_poly.pdbx_strand_id
1 'polypeptide(L)'
;MKKNITKLVIAYISLAFAQSISAETLTLKTGADNVITEWWNWSDTSKWSPTVSEVAGNDLTLNINNGSVELSSTISPGFHAGNVSISVVNPQMHVFFDVEGDAEFESLNLSQSSKGYYGTYLRVLTGHTLTINGDVNIQASSAYSPNAISFGDTVSHSTGMGEYNGNIHITGNLNLNSNIGDAWFPLKFHNFGNGLTVDGIVNTIERNVNDRNVGVEWRIDADSTRIGGLSGSNLFGNNKLSVKENKSDRTLTFTNKSGVATRWSGGIINGENKLNIVMDKSAAGYQELDITSGTINDITLNGGTFYISSVSDTTGTLLVDGGFYNVIGNGAKFANISLSSGGFIFEGGSMESGYVVSAGNISKTGVEKIVVDFNGIYAPDYYGTEFVLISADAIDSSLNMEDANADFMAENLYDGYAIFKWAENQGKYELSVIFSEVPEPAAISAIFGALVLFLAFKRRKR
;
A
#
# COMPACT_ATOMS: atom_id res chain seq x y z
N MET A 1 -3.67 50.51 -33.26
CA MET A 1 -4.78 49.58 -33.58
C MET A 1 -4.40 48.29 -34.32
N LYS A 2 -3.45 48.29 -35.24
CA LYS A 2 -3.09 47.06 -36.00
C LYS A 2 -2.41 45.93 -35.18
N LYS A 3 -1.70 46.21 -34.08
CA LYS A 3 -1.02 45.22 -33.26
C LYS A 3 -1.96 44.36 -32.35
N ASN A 4 -3.15 44.84 -32.06
CA ASN A 4 -4.10 44.13 -31.20
C ASN A 4 -5.01 43.14 -31.96
N ILE A 5 -5.19 43.40 -33.28
CA ILE A 5 -6.02 42.53 -34.15
C ILE A 5 -5.29 41.21 -34.43
N THR A 6 -3.97 41.25 -34.62
CA THR A 6 -3.16 40.04 -34.87
C THR A 6 -3.12 39.09 -33.63
N LYS A 7 -3.09 39.63 -32.42
CA LYS A 7 -3.15 38.81 -31.20
C LYS A 7 -4.54 38.19 -30.98
N LEU A 8 -5.60 38.89 -31.35
CA LEU A 8 -6.97 38.39 -31.24
C LEU A 8 -7.26 37.26 -32.25
N VAL A 9 -6.74 37.38 -33.48
CA VAL A 9 -6.87 36.35 -34.49
C VAL A 9 -6.07 35.09 -34.15
N ILE A 10 -4.88 35.20 -33.61
CA ILE A 10 -4.10 34.04 -33.15
C ILE A 10 -4.78 33.36 -31.95
N ALA A 11 -5.37 34.12 -31.02
CA ALA A 11 -6.13 33.53 -29.88
C ALA A 11 -7.42 32.82 -30.38
N TYR A 12 -8.11 33.35 -31.41
CA TYR A 12 -9.29 32.70 -31.99
C TYR A 12 -8.93 31.46 -32.81
N ILE A 13 -7.80 31.45 -33.51
CA ILE A 13 -7.32 30.28 -34.24
C ILE A 13 -6.86 29.21 -33.24
N SER A 14 -6.21 29.56 -32.14
CA SER A 14 -5.85 28.61 -31.07
C SER A 14 -7.07 28.05 -30.32
N LEU A 15 -8.16 28.83 -30.18
CA LEU A 15 -9.42 28.33 -29.62
C LEU A 15 -10.22 27.46 -30.57
N ALA A 16 -10.12 27.71 -31.89
CA ALA A 16 -10.83 26.93 -32.91
C ALA A 16 -10.17 25.54 -33.15
N PHE A 17 -8.90 25.35 -32.78
CA PHE A 17 -8.23 24.04 -32.86
C PHE A 17 -8.29 23.25 -31.54
N ALA A 18 -8.84 23.84 -30.47
CA ALA A 18 -9.22 23.11 -29.26
C ALA A 18 -10.70 22.67 -29.34
N GLN A 19 -11.15 22.22 -30.48
CA GLN A 19 -12.25 21.25 -30.51
C GLN A 19 -11.62 20.00 -29.85
N SER A 20 -12.00 19.71 -28.64
CA SER A 20 -11.84 18.40 -28.05
C SER A 20 -12.42 17.43 -29.09
N ILE A 21 -11.55 16.71 -29.79
CA ILE A 21 -11.98 15.53 -30.51
C ILE A 21 -12.52 14.65 -29.40
N SER A 22 -13.85 14.60 -29.27
CA SER A 22 -14.48 13.69 -28.31
C SER A 22 -14.04 12.30 -28.74
N ALA A 23 -13.38 11.58 -27.86
CA ALA A 23 -13.01 10.20 -28.11
C ALA A 23 -14.27 9.42 -28.54
N GLU A 24 -14.20 8.75 -29.67
CA GLU A 24 -15.29 7.92 -30.14
C GLU A 24 -15.25 6.57 -29.42
N THR A 25 -16.40 6.02 -29.07
CA THR A 25 -16.44 4.68 -28.47
C THR A 25 -16.46 3.64 -29.58
N LEU A 26 -15.40 2.85 -29.64
CA LEU A 26 -15.25 1.75 -30.58
C LEU A 26 -15.59 0.42 -29.91
N THR A 27 -16.42 -0.38 -30.54
CA THR A 27 -16.75 -1.72 -30.05
C THR A 27 -16.09 -2.77 -30.93
N LEU A 28 -15.46 -3.77 -30.33
CA LEU A 28 -14.86 -4.89 -31.06
C LEU A 28 -15.94 -5.67 -31.80
N LYS A 29 -15.78 -5.82 -33.13
CA LYS A 29 -16.64 -6.65 -33.95
C LYS A 29 -16.40 -8.12 -33.62
N THR A 30 -17.43 -8.77 -33.15
CA THR A 30 -17.43 -10.19 -32.82
C THR A 30 -18.34 -10.94 -33.76
N GLY A 31 -18.17 -12.25 -33.88
CA GLY A 31 -19.11 -13.13 -34.55
C GLY A 31 -20.47 -13.22 -33.84
N ALA A 32 -21.32 -14.12 -34.28
CA ALA A 32 -22.56 -14.41 -33.58
C ALA A 32 -22.26 -14.77 -32.11
N ASP A 33 -23.11 -14.30 -31.21
CA ASP A 33 -22.97 -14.53 -29.77
C ASP A 33 -21.69 -13.96 -29.10
N ASN A 34 -21.06 -12.95 -29.71
CA ASN A 34 -19.80 -12.35 -29.26
C ASN A 34 -18.62 -13.31 -29.18
N VAL A 35 -18.64 -14.37 -29.99
CA VAL A 35 -17.54 -15.34 -30.02
C VAL A 35 -16.41 -14.81 -30.90
N ILE A 36 -15.19 -14.80 -30.37
CA ILE A 36 -13.95 -14.48 -31.07
C ILE A 36 -13.19 -15.79 -31.25
N THR A 37 -12.76 -16.07 -32.46
CA THR A 37 -12.08 -17.32 -32.84
C THR A 37 -10.68 -17.09 -33.41
N GLU A 38 -10.25 -15.83 -33.55
CA GLU A 38 -9.02 -15.45 -34.21
C GLU A 38 -8.19 -14.49 -33.37
N TRP A 39 -6.88 -14.55 -33.56
CA TRP A 39 -5.95 -13.54 -33.07
C TRP A 39 -6.22 -12.21 -33.77
N TRP A 40 -6.09 -11.09 -33.03
CA TRP A 40 -6.22 -9.75 -33.62
C TRP A 40 -5.22 -8.79 -32.97
N ASN A 41 -4.87 -7.78 -33.76
CA ASN A 41 -4.13 -6.62 -33.28
C ASN A 41 -5.10 -5.48 -32.98
N TRP A 42 -4.94 -4.80 -31.86
CA TRP A 42 -5.80 -3.71 -31.44
C TRP A 42 -5.75 -2.52 -32.41
N SER A 43 -4.64 -2.31 -33.11
CA SER A 43 -4.48 -1.29 -34.12
C SER A 43 -5.21 -1.62 -35.45
N ASP A 44 -5.77 -2.81 -35.63
CA ASP A 44 -6.50 -3.20 -36.83
C ASP A 44 -7.89 -2.55 -36.85
N THR A 45 -8.02 -1.48 -37.63
CA THR A 45 -9.26 -0.70 -37.77
C THR A 45 -10.44 -1.52 -38.27
N SER A 46 -10.20 -2.60 -39.00
CA SER A 46 -11.25 -3.49 -39.53
C SER A 46 -12.00 -4.26 -38.45
N LYS A 47 -11.40 -4.42 -37.29
CA LYS A 47 -11.96 -5.16 -36.14
C LYS A 47 -12.92 -4.33 -35.29
N TRP A 48 -13.03 -3.03 -35.53
CA TRP A 48 -13.81 -2.13 -34.68
C TRP A 48 -15.07 -1.59 -35.37
N SER A 49 -16.06 -1.22 -34.55
CA SER A 49 -17.31 -0.58 -34.99
C SER A 49 -17.61 0.65 -34.12
N PRO A 50 -17.90 1.80 -34.67
CA PRO A 50 -17.89 2.10 -36.13
C PRO A 50 -16.49 1.92 -36.74
N THR A 51 -16.41 1.82 -38.05
CA THR A 51 -15.12 1.75 -38.75
C THR A 51 -14.45 3.12 -38.73
N VAL A 52 -13.22 3.17 -38.21
CA VAL A 52 -12.40 4.39 -38.07
C VAL A 52 -11.15 4.31 -38.93
N SER A 53 -10.49 5.45 -39.13
CA SER A 53 -9.19 5.50 -39.80
C SER A 53 -8.04 5.10 -38.87
N GLU A 54 -8.22 5.29 -37.55
CA GLU A 54 -7.26 4.98 -36.49
C GLU A 54 -8.01 4.55 -35.25
N VAL A 55 -7.50 3.56 -34.53
CA VAL A 55 -8.06 3.08 -33.26
C VAL A 55 -7.51 3.85 -32.09
N ALA A 56 -6.25 4.28 -32.17
CA ALA A 56 -5.58 5.02 -31.09
C ALA A 56 -6.33 6.31 -30.70
N GLY A 57 -6.32 6.63 -29.41
CA GLY A 57 -7.00 7.80 -28.84
C GLY A 57 -8.51 7.64 -28.61
N ASN A 58 -9.11 6.52 -29.01
CA ASN A 58 -10.54 6.27 -28.84
C ASN A 58 -10.82 5.42 -27.59
N ASP A 59 -12.05 5.50 -27.10
CA ASP A 59 -12.56 4.59 -26.07
C ASP A 59 -12.84 3.22 -26.67
N LEU A 60 -12.44 2.16 -26.00
CA LEU A 60 -12.54 0.80 -26.51
C LEU A 60 -13.46 -0.06 -25.66
N THR A 61 -14.39 -0.76 -26.31
CA THR A 61 -15.28 -1.72 -25.65
C THR A 61 -15.13 -3.10 -26.28
N LEU A 62 -14.73 -4.07 -25.46
CA LEU A 62 -14.54 -5.47 -25.82
C LEU A 62 -15.51 -6.35 -25.05
N ASN A 63 -16.50 -6.91 -25.73
CA ASN A 63 -17.39 -7.90 -25.15
C ASN A 63 -17.03 -9.27 -25.74
N ILE A 64 -16.41 -10.11 -24.93
CA ILE A 64 -15.84 -11.38 -25.35
C ILE A 64 -16.61 -12.51 -24.70
N ASN A 65 -17.27 -13.31 -25.52
CA ASN A 65 -17.78 -14.61 -25.12
C ASN A 65 -16.84 -15.66 -25.72
N ASN A 66 -15.95 -16.19 -24.90
CA ASN A 66 -14.94 -17.11 -25.37
C ASN A 66 -15.52 -18.52 -25.44
N GLY A 67 -15.59 -19.05 -26.66
CA GLY A 67 -15.87 -20.45 -26.90
C GLY A 67 -14.75 -21.38 -26.41
N SER A 68 -14.43 -22.41 -27.18
CA SER A 68 -13.47 -23.47 -26.81
C SER A 68 -12.01 -23.20 -27.25
N VAL A 69 -11.65 -21.97 -27.59
CA VAL A 69 -10.34 -21.61 -28.14
C VAL A 69 -9.62 -20.64 -27.21
N GLU A 70 -8.35 -20.87 -26.95
CA GLU A 70 -7.47 -19.91 -26.31
C GLU A 70 -7.37 -18.65 -27.18
N LEU A 71 -7.65 -17.50 -26.58
CA LEU A 71 -7.66 -16.22 -27.27
C LEU A 71 -6.49 -15.37 -26.84
N SER A 72 -5.79 -14.83 -27.81
CA SER A 72 -4.79 -13.80 -27.57
C SER A 72 -5.00 -12.62 -28.49
N SER A 73 -4.75 -11.43 -27.99
CA SER A 73 -4.77 -10.20 -28.75
C SER A 73 -3.53 -9.39 -28.47
N THR A 74 -3.06 -8.67 -29.46
CA THR A 74 -1.81 -7.92 -29.39
C THR A 74 -2.07 -6.42 -29.32
N ILE A 75 -1.44 -5.76 -28.36
CA ILE A 75 -1.38 -4.31 -28.22
C ILE A 75 0.00 -3.87 -28.66
N SER A 76 0.06 -3.17 -29.80
CA SER A 76 1.33 -2.77 -30.43
C SER A 76 2.08 -1.73 -29.62
N PRO A 77 3.41 -1.65 -29.74
CA PRO A 77 4.22 -0.60 -29.13
C PRO A 77 3.71 0.81 -29.49
N GLY A 78 3.68 1.71 -28.49
CA GLY A 78 3.21 3.09 -28.66
C GLY A 78 1.70 3.21 -28.80
N PHE A 79 0.93 2.15 -28.57
CA PHE A 79 -0.53 2.21 -28.64
C PHE A 79 -1.08 3.04 -27.46
N HIS A 80 -1.94 3.99 -27.80
CA HIS A 80 -2.67 4.81 -26.82
C HIS A 80 -4.17 4.61 -27.04
N ALA A 81 -4.90 4.36 -25.94
CA ALA A 81 -6.36 4.29 -25.96
C ALA A 81 -6.96 5.27 -24.95
N GLY A 82 -8.20 5.67 -25.19
CA GLY A 82 -9.03 6.33 -24.20
C GLY A 82 -9.43 5.37 -23.07
N ASN A 83 -10.69 5.35 -22.68
CA ASN A 83 -11.18 4.41 -21.68
C ASN A 83 -11.33 3.01 -22.28
N VAL A 84 -10.73 2.03 -21.66
CA VAL A 84 -10.79 0.63 -22.11
C VAL A 84 -11.74 -0.16 -21.22
N SER A 85 -12.76 -0.76 -21.82
CA SER A 85 -13.72 -1.63 -21.13
C SER A 85 -13.70 -3.02 -21.72
N ILE A 86 -13.35 -4.01 -20.91
CA ILE A 86 -13.25 -5.41 -21.29
C ILE A 86 -14.23 -6.22 -20.45
N SER A 87 -15.14 -6.94 -21.12
CA SER A 87 -16.05 -7.88 -20.50
C SER A 87 -15.84 -9.27 -21.07
N VAL A 88 -15.37 -10.20 -20.26
CA VAL A 88 -15.15 -11.60 -20.63
C VAL A 88 -16.26 -12.44 -20.02
N VAL A 89 -17.08 -13.06 -20.84
CA VAL A 89 -18.23 -13.86 -20.40
C VAL A 89 -18.00 -15.34 -20.71
N ASN A 90 -18.16 -16.19 -19.71
CA ASN A 90 -18.02 -17.66 -19.80
C ASN A 90 -16.77 -18.14 -20.56
N PRO A 91 -15.56 -17.70 -20.18
CA PRO A 91 -14.36 -18.20 -20.83
C PRO A 91 -14.25 -19.70 -20.62
N GLN A 92 -14.15 -20.46 -21.70
CA GLN A 92 -13.89 -21.90 -21.68
C GLN A 92 -12.38 -22.20 -21.85
N MET A 93 -11.59 -21.16 -22.12
CA MET A 93 -10.14 -21.17 -22.21
C MET A 93 -9.60 -19.83 -21.70
N HIS A 94 -8.31 -19.72 -21.54
CA HIS A 94 -7.65 -18.48 -21.13
C HIS A 94 -7.78 -17.39 -22.18
N VAL A 95 -7.88 -16.13 -21.72
CA VAL A 95 -7.92 -14.93 -22.57
C VAL A 95 -6.71 -14.08 -22.24
N PHE A 96 -5.90 -13.77 -23.26
CA PHE A 96 -4.67 -13.00 -23.11
C PHE A 96 -4.76 -11.67 -23.89
N PHE A 97 -4.33 -10.62 -23.23
CA PHE A 97 -4.11 -9.30 -23.80
C PHE A 97 -2.63 -8.99 -23.71
N ASP A 98 -1.92 -9.08 -24.82
CA ASP A 98 -0.48 -9.01 -24.91
C ASP A 98 0.00 -7.62 -25.32
N VAL A 99 0.64 -6.92 -24.42
CA VAL A 99 1.24 -5.60 -24.64
C VAL A 99 2.68 -5.80 -25.06
N GLU A 100 2.97 -5.60 -26.34
CA GLU A 100 4.27 -5.90 -26.97
C GLU A 100 5.29 -4.77 -26.87
N GLY A 101 4.93 -3.67 -26.23
CA GLY A 101 5.80 -2.52 -26.01
C GLY A 101 5.17 -1.55 -25.02
N ASP A 102 5.77 -0.38 -24.86
CA ASP A 102 5.17 0.65 -24.04
C ASP A 102 3.82 1.09 -24.64
N ALA A 103 2.78 1.16 -23.80
CA ALA A 103 1.43 1.53 -24.19
C ALA A 103 0.74 2.33 -23.09
N GLU A 104 -0.32 3.06 -23.43
CA GLU A 104 -1.08 3.91 -22.52
C GLU A 104 -2.57 3.73 -22.67
N PHE A 105 -3.29 3.71 -21.54
CA PHE A 105 -4.75 3.80 -21.46
C PHE A 105 -5.14 4.93 -20.52
N GLU A 106 -6.23 5.62 -20.80
CA GLU A 106 -6.76 6.63 -19.86
C GLU A 106 -7.43 5.97 -18.65
N SER A 107 -8.09 4.84 -18.82
CA SER A 107 -8.62 4.00 -17.74
C SER A 107 -8.82 2.56 -18.19
N LEU A 108 -8.96 1.64 -17.25
CA LEU A 108 -9.26 0.23 -17.54
C LEU A 108 -10.39 -0.29 -16.66
N ASN A 109 -11.47 -0.77 -17.30
CA ASN A 109 -12.50 -1.55 -16.64
C ASN A 109 -12.45 -2.98 -17.18
N LEU A 110 -12.11 -3.93 -16.32
CA LEU A 110 -12.03 -5.34 -16.67
C LEU A 110 -13.01 -6.14 -15.84
N SER A 111 -13.97 -6.78 -16.50
CA SER A 111 -14.93 -7.67 -15.87
C SER A 111 -14.82 -9.09 -16.40
N GLN A 112 -14.92 -10.06 -15.51
CA GLN A 112 -14.97 -11.46 -15.90
C GLN A 112 -16.15 -12.15 -15.22
N SER A 113 -17.01 -12.76 -16.05
CA SER A 113 -18.08 -13.63 -15.61
C SER A 113 -17.84 -15.03 -16.11
N SER A 114 -17.58 -15.99 -15.23
CA SER A 114 -17.16 -17.33 -15.63
C SER A 114 -17.91 -18.43 -14.91
N LYS A 115 -18.21 -19.50 -15.62
CA LYS A 115 -18.60 -20.79 -15.04
C LYS A 115 -17.47 -21.83 -15.05
N GLY A 116 -16.24 -21.42 -15.50
CA GLY A 116 -15.09 -22.30 -15.69
C GLY A 116 -13.87 -21.91 -14.86
N TYR A 117 -12.77 -22.64 -15.05
CA TYR A 117 -11.50 -22.49 -14.32
C TYR A 117 -10.52 -21.52 -14.99
N TYR A 118 -10.92 -20.88 -16.08
CA TYR A 118 -10.02 -20.10 -16.94
C TYR A 118 -9.97 -18.64 -16.53
N GLY A 119 -8.80 -18.03 -16.69
CA GLY A 119 -8.50 -16.66 -16.29
C GLY A 119 -8.36 -15.70 -17.45
N THR A 120 -8.37 -14.42 -17.13
CA THR A 120 -8.07 -13.31 -18.04
C THR A 120 -6.74 -12.70 -17.64
N TYR A 121 -5.84 -12.55 -18.60
CA TYR A 121 -4.47 -12.11 -18.41
C TYR A 121 -4.18 -10.85 -19.21
N LEU A 122 -3.70 -9.82 -18.54
CA LEU A 122 -3.10 -8.66 -19.17
C LEU A 122 -1.59 -8.80 -19.00
N ARG A 123 -0.88 -9.08 -20.10
CA ARG A 123 0.54 -9.41 -20.08
C ARG A 123 1.32 -8.29 -20.75
N VAL A 124 2.37 -7.81 -20.10
CA VAL A 124 3.26 -6.79 -20.65
C VAL A 124 4.61 -7.41 -20.94
N LEU A 125 5.13 -7.20 -22.13
CA LEU A 125 6.44 -7.72 -22.56
C LEU A 125 7.54 -7.21 -21.63
N THR A 126 8.47 -8.09 -21.28
CA THR A 126 9.59 -7.78 -20.38
C THR A 126 10.38 -6.55 -20.87
N GLY A 127 10.66 -5.62 -19.97
CA GLY A 127 11.35 -4.36 -20.28
C GLY A 127 10.43 -3.23 -20.73
N HIS A 128 9.12 -3.47 -20.84
CA HIS A 128 8.13 -2.47 -21.22
C HIS A 128 7.14 -2.17 -20.11
N THR A 129 6.38 -1.10 -20.28
CA THR A 129 5.41 -0.62 -19.30
C THR A 129 4.06 -0.32 -19.98
N LEU A 130 2.99 -0.85 -19.41
CA LEU A 130 1.64 -0.34 -19.66
C LEU A 130 1.34 0.71 -18.60
N THR A 131 1.12 1.95 -19.04
CA THR A 131 0.68 3.04 -18.18
C THR A 131 -0.84 3.20 -18.30
N ILE A 132 -1.52 3.30 -17.15
CA ILE A 132 -2.95 3.60 -17.08
C ILE A 132 -3.09 4.91 -16.30
N ASN A 133 -3.46 5.98 -17.02
CA ASN A 133 -3.45 7.35 -16.50
C ASN A 133 -4.58 7.65 -15.49
N GLY A 134 -5.56 6.78 -15.37
CA GLY A 134 -6.67 6.90 -14.43
C GLY A 134 -6.86 5.64 -13.59
N ASP A 135 -8.09 5.40 -13.18
CA ASP A 135 -8.46 4.28 -12.35
C ASP A 135 -8.53 2.96 -13.13
N VAL A 136 -8.18 1.87 -12.45
CA VAL A 136 -8.41 0.51 -12.90
C VAL A 136 -9.49 -0.13 -12.04
N ASN A 137 -10.55 -0.62 -12.68
CA ASN A 137 -11.63 -1.34 -12.02
C ASN A 137 -11.63 -2.80 -12.48
N ILE A 138 -11.40 -3.71 -11.55
CA ILE A 138 -11.42 -5.15 -11.78
C ILE A 138 -12.62 -5.75 -11.06
N GLN A 139 -13.45 -6.47 -11.80
CA GLN A 139 -14.63 -7.11 -11.27
C GLN A 139 -14.67 -8.57 -11.71
N ALA A 140 -15.00 -9.45 -10.79
CA ALA A 140 -15.23 -10.85 -11.14
C ALA A 140 -16.49 -11.39 -10.49
N SER A 141 -17.25 -12.15 -11.28
CA SER A 141 -18.37 -12.94 -10.80
C SER A 141 -18.21 -14.40 -11.20
N SER A 142 -18.32 -15.33 -10.28
CA SER A 142 -18.39 -16.74 -10.60
C SER A 142 -19.23 -17.49 -9.58
N ALA A 143 -20.10 -18.36 -10.10
CA ALA A 143 -20.85 -19.28 -9.26
C ALA A 143 -20.07 -20.58 -8.95
N TYR A 144 -18.96 -20.89 -9.65
CA TYR A 144 -18.39 -22.23 -9.64
C TYR A 144 -16.88 -22.35 -9.52
N SER A 145 -16.11 -21.27 -9.67
CA SER A 145 -14.65 -21.35 -9.61
C SER A 145 -14.02 -20.03 -9.18
N PRO A 146 -12.88 -20.06 -8.48
CA PRO A 146 -12.13 -18.87 -8.21
C PRO A 146 -11.63 -18.28 -9.53
N ASN A 147 -12.17 -17.13 -9.91
CA ASN A 147 -11.73 -16.40 -11.10
C ASN A 147 -10.39 -15.76 -10.83
N ALA A 148 -9.44 -16.00 -11.71
CA ALA A 148 -8.17 -15.30 -11.72
C ALA A 148 -8.18 -14.23 -12.81
N ILE A 149 -7.96 -12.99 -12.40
CA ILE A 149 -7.56 -11.91 -13.30
C ILE A 149 -6.10 -11.61 -12.96
N SER A 150 -5.25 -11.65 -13.97
CA SER A 150 -3.82 -11.57 -13.76
C SER A 150 -3.21 -10.44 -14.55
N PHE A 151 -2.33 -9.68 -13.89
CA PHE A 151 -1.37 -8.81 -14.54
C PHE A 151 -0.03 -9.54 -14.62
N GLY A 152 0.46 -9.77 -15.83
CA GLY A 152 1.61 -10.63 -16.09
C GLY A 152 1.22 -12.08 -16.37
N ASP A 153 2.19 -12.97 -16.43
CA ASP A 153 1.99 -14.38 -16.77
C ASP A 153 2.23 -15.32 -15.57
N THR A 154 1.53 -16.44 -15.57
CA THR A 154 1.76 -17.49 -14.57
C THR A 154 2.78 -18.48 -15.09
N VAL A 155 3.63 -18.97 -14.21
CA VAL A 155 4.67 -19.98 -14.49
C VAL A 155 4.11 -21.29 -15.11
N SER A 156 2.80 -21.52 -15.09
CA SER A 156 2.17 -22.76 -15.47
C SER A 156 1.55 -22.83 -16.88
N HIS A 157 1.42 -21.70 -17.58
CA HIS A 157 0.70 -21.62 -18.87
C HIS A 157 1.59 -21.10 -19.99
N SER A 158 2.70 -21.77 -20.27
CA SER A 158 3.67 -21.11 -21.07
C SER A 158 4.13 -21.86 -22.31
N THR A 159 3.96 -21.22 -23.39
CA THR A 159 4.86 -21.25 -24.53
C THR A 159 5.82 -20.04 -24.55
N GLY A 160 5.81 -19.17 -23.53
CA GLY A 160 6.59 -17.95 -23.47
C GLY A 160 6.92 -17.50 -22.03
N MET A 161 7.22 -18.42 -21.11
CA MET A 161 7.63 -18.06 -19.75
C MET A 161 8.85 -17.14 -19.74
N GLY A 162 8.71 -15.97 -19.20
CA GLY A 162 9.75 -14.96 -19.09
C GLY A 162 9.67 -13.81 -20.09
N GLU A 163 8.84 -13.90 -21.11
CA GLU A 163 8.69 -12.82 -22.10
C GLU A 163 7.72 -11.73 -21.63
N TYR A 164 6.73 -12.04 -20.78
CA TYR A 164 5.67 -11.14 -20.36
C TYR A 164 5.71 -10.83 -18.86
N ASN A 165 6.85 -10.35 -18.39
CA ASN A 165 7.06 -9.86 -17.02
C ASN A 165 7.41 -8.36 -17.02
N GLY A 166 6.72 -7.55 -17.82
CA GLY A 166 6.86 -6.10 -17.85
C GLY A 166 6.11 -5.44 -16.68
N ASN A 167 6.14 -4.12 -16.67
CA ASN A 167 5.56 -3.33 -15.60
C ASN A 167 4.15 -2.84 -15.94
N ILE A 168 3.30 -2.67 -14.92
CA ILE A 168 2.04 -1.95 -15.02
C ILE A 168 2.08 -0.80 -14.03
N HIS A 169 1.87 0.42 -14.54
CA HIS A 169 1.82 1.64 -13.77
C HIS A 169 0.43 2.25 -13.86
N ILE A 170 -0.26 2.36 -12.72
CA ILE A 170 -1.59 2.94 -12.57
C ILE A 170 -1.44 4.25 -11.82
N THR A 171 -1.76 5.38 -12.43
CA THR A 171 -1.65 6.69 -11.76
C THR A 171 -2.85 6.99 -10.86
N GLY A 172 -4.00 6.37 -11.13
CA GLY A 172 -5.20 6.41 -10.30
C GLY A 172 -5.26 5.29 -9.26
N ASN A 173 -6.46 4.85 -8.94
CA ASN A 173 -6.73 3.78 -7.99
C ASN A 173 -6.86 2.42 -8.69
N LEU A 174 -6.54 1.36 -7.97
CA LEU A 174 -6.86 -0.01 -8.37
C LEU A 174 -8.01 -0.54 -7.50
N ASN A 175 -9.18 -0.70 -8.09
CA ASN A 175 -10.37 -1.17 -7.41
C ASN A 175 -10.61 -2.66 -7.72
N LEU A 176 -10.41 -3.51 -6.73
CA LEU A 176 -10.63 -4.95 -6.79
C LEU A 176 -11.99 -5.27 -6.18
N ASN A 177 -12.97 -5.62 -7.01
CA ASN A 177 -14.35 -5.78 -6.58
C ASN A 177 -14.88 -7.21 -6.85
N SER A 178 -15.15 -7.95 -5.79
CA SER A 178 -15.77 -9.27 -5.87
C SER A 178 -17.30 -9.25 -6.05
N ASN A 179 -17.86 -8.09 -6.38
CA ASN A 179 -19.25 -7.73 -6.23
C ASN A 179 -20.12 -7.96 -7.47
N ILE A 180 -19.98 -9.03 -8.22
CA ILE A 180 -20.91 -9.27 -9.34
C ILE A 180 -21.65 -10.59 -9.17
N GLY A 181 -23.00 -10.53 -9.19
CA GLY A 181 -23.89 -11.67 -9.34
C GLY A 181 -23.85 -12.67 -8.18
N ASP A 182 -24.14 -13.94 -8.50
CA ASP A 182 -24.19 -15.06 -7.56
C ASP A 182 -22.80 -15.65 -7.25
N ALA A 183 -21.79 -14.79 -7.08
CA ALA A 183 -20.41 -15.22 -6.84
C ALA A 183 -20.29 -16.03 -5.53
N TRP A 184 -19.74 -17.23 -5.63
CA TRP A 184 -19.50 -18.13 -4.51
C TRP A 184 -18.03 -18.16 -4.08
N PHE A 185 -17.16 -17.57 -4.89
CA PHE A 185 -15.72 -17.60 -4.70
C PHE A 185 -15.13 -16.19 -4.68
N PRO A 186 -14.03 -15.97 -3.96
CA PRO A 186 -13.35 -14.70 -3.96
C PRO A 186 -12.83 -14.33 -5.37
N LEU A 187 -12.79 -13.04 -5.67
CA LEU A 187 -11.98 -12.54 -6.76
C LEU A 187 -10.52 -12.89 -6.44
N LYS A 188 -9.89 -13.66 -7.29
CA LYS A 188 -8.43 -13.82 -7.27
C LYS A 188 -7.81 -12.85 -8.24
N PHE A 189 -7.09 -11.89 -7.70
CA PHE A 189 -6.27 -10.98 -8.48
C PHE A 189 -4.80 -11.36 -8.30
N HIS A 190 -4.09 -11.58 -9.39
CA HIS A 190 -2.67 -11.91 -9.37
C HIS A 190 -1.88 -10.82 -10.06
N ASN A 191 -0.85 -10.29 -9.42
CA ASN A 191 0.15 -9.50 -10.11
C ASN A 191 1.43 -10.33 -10.25
N PHE A 192 1.64 -10.82 -11.45
CA PHE A 192 2.86 -11.48 -11.88
C PHE A 192 3.73 -10.50 -12.64
N GLY A 193 5.02 -10.69 -12.62
CA GLY A 193 5.94 -9.84 -13.37
C GLY A 193 6.83 -8.99 -12.48
N ASN A 194 7.61 -8.13 -13.10
CA ASN A 194 8.67 -7.39 -12.43
C ASN A 194 8.20 -6.19 -11.63
N GLY A 195 6.97 -5.75 -11.80
CA GLY A 195 6.46 -4.62 -11.03
C GLY A 195 5.00 -4.27 -11.25
N LEU A 196 4.35 -3.88 -10.16
CA LEU A 196 3.07 -3.18 -10.16
C LEU A 196 3.24 -1.91 -9.35
N THR A 197 2.99 -0.77 -9.99
CA THR A 197 2.95 0.53 -9.32
C THR A 197 1.55 1.10 -9.41
N VAL A 198 0.97 1.48 -8.27
CA VAL A 198 -0.31 2.17 -8.16
C VAL A 198 -0.08 3.45 -7.36
N ASP A 199 -0.16 4.61 -8.01
CA ASP A 199 0.08 5.90 -7.32
C ASP A 199 -1.07 6.26 -6.36
N GLY A 200 -2.27 5.75 -6.64
CA GLY A 200 -3.44 5.86 -5.79
C GLY A 200 -3.57 4.70 -4.80
N ILE A 201 -4.81 4.46 -4.39
CA ILE A 201 -5.15 3.45 -3.38
C ILE A 201 -5.57 2.15 -4.08
N VAL A 202 -5.09 1.02 -3.56
CA VAL A 202 -5.66 -0.29 -3.89
C VAL A 202 -6.84 -0.55 -2.94
N ASN A 203 -8.04 -0.66 -3.50
CA ASN A 203 -9.27 -0.92 -2.76
C ASN A 203 -9.71 -2.37 -2.95
N THR A 204 -9.86 -3.12 -1.86
CA THR A 204 -10.44 -4.46 -1.87
C THR A 204 -11.87 -4.40 -1.35
N ILE A 205 -12.83 -4.75 -2.19
CA ILE A 205 -14.25 -4.61 -1.89
C ILE A 205 -14.89 -5.99 -1.72
N GLU A 206 -15.26 -6.29 -0.46
CA GLU A 206 -16.05 -7.48 -0.11
C GLU A 206 -17.52 -7.26 -0.35
N ARG A 207 -18.25 -8.37 -0.46
CA ARG A 207 -19.71 -8.37 -0.46
C ARG A 207 -20.29 -9.60 0.24
N ASN A 208 -21.44 -9.38 0.86
CA ASN A 208 -22.37 -10.46 1.22
C ASN A 208 -23.42 -10.62 0.12
N VAL A 209 -23.47 -11.79 -0.48
CA VAL A 209 -24.48 -12.12 -1.50
C VAL A 209 -25.19 -13.40 -1.06
N ASN A 210 -26.50 -13.32 -0.81
CA ASN A 210 -27.31 -14.46 -0.41
C ASN A 210 -26.72 -15.23 0.79
N ASP A 211 -26.36 -14.50 1.86
CA ASP A 211 -25.74 -15.03 3.08
C ASP A 211 -24.34 -15.64 2.87
N ARG A 212 -23.69 -15.34 1.78
CA ARG A 212 -22.32 -15.74 1.49
C ARG A 212 -21.40 -14.55 1.44
N ASN A 213 -20.32 -14.71 2.14
CA ASN A 213 -19.30 -13.70 2.24
C ASN A 213 -18.25 -13.94 1.14
N VAL A 214 -18.08 -12.96 0.27
CA VAL A 214 -17.14 -13.02 -0.85
C VAL A 214 -16.18 -11.86 -0.75
N GLY A 215 -14.88 -12.15 -0.73
CA GLY A 215 -13.81 -11.16 -0.64
C GLY A 215 -12.89 -11.17 -1.84
N VAL A 216 -11.76 -10.56 -1.65
CA VAL A 216 -10.67 -10.48 -2.64
C VAL A 216 -9.46 -11.24 -2.10
N GLU A 217 -8.92 -12.16 -2.87
CA GLU A 217 -7.58 -12.72 -2.66
C GLU A 217 -6.62 -12.05 -3.63
N TRP A 218 -5.80 -11.13 -3.13
CA TRP A 218 -4.75 -10.52 -3.92
C TRP A 218 -3.44 -11.28 -3.73
N ARG A 219 -2.95 -11.92 -4.80
CA ARG A 219 -1.66 -12.58 -4.82
C ARG A 219 -0.58 -11.60 -5.28
N ILE A 220 0.38 -11.39 -4.39
CA ILE A 220 1.51 -10.50 -4.61
C ILE A 220 2.69 -11.37 -5.06
N ASP A 221 2.77 -11.60 -6.38
CA ASP A 221 3.79 -12.47 -6.96
C ASP A 221 4.89 -11.69 -7.70
N ALA A 222 4.68 -10.40 -7.99
CA ALA A 222 5.66 -9.53 -8.60
C ALA A 222 6.85 -9.25 -7.67
N ASP A 223 8.03 -9.08 -8.25
CA ASP A 223 9.25 -8.76 -7.52
C ASP A 223 9.19 -7.38 -6.84
N SER A 224 8.44 -6.45 -7.41
CA SER A 224 8.21 -5.13 -6.87
C SER A 224 6.73 -4.76 -6.95
N THR A 225 6.13 -4.45 -5.81
CA THR A 225 4.76 -3.96 -5.70
C THR A 225 4.74 -2.69 -4.86
N ARG A 226 4.40 -1.54 -5.49
CA ARG A 226 4.35 -0.22 -4.86
C ARG A 226 2.96 0.36 -4.98
N ILE A 227 2.38 0.84 -3.88
CA ILE A 227 1.01 1.37 -3.85
C ILE A 227 0.92 2.63 -3.00
N GLY A 228 0.03 3.56 -3.36
CA GLY A 228 -0.23 4.77 -2.60
C GLY A 228 -0.99 4.54 -1.29
N GLY A 229 -1.55 3.36 -1.11
CA GLY A 229 -2.22 2.90 0.11
C GLY A 229 -3.07 1.67 -0.17
N LEU A 230 -3.44 0.96 0.88
CA LEU A 230 -4.32 -0.21 0.81
C LEU A 230 -5.57 0.02 1.67
N SER A 231 -6.73 -0.15 1.08
CA SER A 231 -8.02 0.03 1.74
C SER A 231 -8.93 -1.18 1.52
N GLY A 232 -9.72 -1.49 2.53
CA GLY A 232 -10.72 -2.56 2.46
C GLY A 232 -11.18 -2.99 3.84
N SER A 233 -12.46 -3.31 3.95
CA SER A 233 -13.03 -3.89 5.16
C SER A 233 -12.93 -5.42 5.12
N ASN A 234 -12.94 -6.04 6.27
CA ASN A 234 -13.04 -7.50 6.42
C ASN A 234 -14.27 -7.86 7.27
N LEU A 235 -15.38 -7.20 6.99
CA LEU A 235 -16.66 -7.41 7.70
C LEU A 235 -17.10 -8.87 7.65
N PHE A 236 -16.67 -9.58 6.62
CA PHE A 236 -17.05 -10.97 6.37
C PHE A 236 -15.88 -11.95 6.42
N GLY A 237 -14.65 -11.49 6.71
CA GLY A 237 -13.49 -12.36 6.93
C GLY A 237 -12.82 -12.92 5.66
N ASN A 238 -13.06 -12.34 4.48
CA ASN A 238 -12.66 -12.95 3.22
C ASN A 238 -11.64 -12.17 2.37
N ASN A 239 -11.25 -10.94 2.78
CA ASN A 239 -10.14 -10.24 2.12
C ASN A 239 -8.81 -10.85 2.54
N LYS A 240 -7.93 -11.12 1.57
CA LYS A 240 -6.64 -11.77 1.81
C LYS A 240 -5.55 -11.21 0.90
N LEU A 241 -4.36 -11.05 1.48
CA LEU A 241 -3.11 -10.92 0.74
C LEU A 241 -2.40 -12.28 0.74
N SER A 242 -1.91 -12.73 -0.39
CA SER A 242 -1.30 -14.05 -0.53
C SER A 242 0.08 -13.99 -1.17
N VAL A 243 1.05 -14.66 -0.55
CA VAL A 243 2.40 -14.89 -1.10
C VAL A 243 2.73 -16.38 -1.16
N LYS A 244 1.70 -17.22 -1.03
CA LYS A 244 1.82 -18.66 -0.80
C LYS A 244 2.59 -19.43 -1.87
N GLU A 245 2.44 -19.03 -3.14
CA GLU A 245 2.97 -19.82 -4.28
C GLU A 245 4.29 -19.26 -4.82
N ASN A 246 4.88 -18.29 -4.15
CA ASN A 246 6.12 -17.66 -4.57
C ASN A 246 7.36 -18.51 -4.27
N LYS A 247 8.43 -18.25 -5.00
CA LYS A 247 9.75 -18.88 -4.77
C LYS A 247 10.62 -18.11 -3.76
N SER A 248 10.21 -16.90 -3.38
CA SER A 248 10.91 -16.04 -2.42
C SER A 248 9.92 -15.14 -1.71
N ASP A 249 10.35 -14.54 -0.61
CA ASP A 249 9.59 -13.51 0.10
C ASP A 249 9.23 -12.35 -0.83
N ARG A 250 8.09 -11.72 -0.59
CA ARG A 250 7.62 -10.58 -1.36
C ARG A 250 7.52 -9.34 -0.50
N THR A 251 7.69 -8.20 -1.13
CA THR A 251 7.62 -6.89 -0.47
C THR A 251 6.49 -6.07 -1.05
N LEU A 252 5.62 -5.58 -0.16
CA LEU A 252 4.61 -4.59 -0.48
C LEU A 252 5.07 -3.24 0.06
N THR A 253 5.28 -2.29 -0.85
CA THR A 253 5.77 -0.95 -0.52
C THR A 253 4.64 0.06 -0.57
N PHE A 254 4.44 0.80 0.51
CA PHE A 254 3.48 1.88 0.64
C PHE A 254 4.14 3.23 0.39
N THR A 255 3.46 4.07 -0.40
CA THR A 255 3.90 5.44 -0.72
C THR A 255 2.85 6.48 -0.35
N ASN A 256 2.03 6.22 0.66
CA ASN A 256 0.92 7.08 1.08
C ASN A 256 1.33 8.56 1.11
N LYS A 257 0.64 9.39 0.33
CA LYS A 257 0.88 10.84 0.29
C LYS A 257 0.42 11.48 1.60
N SER A 258 0.95 12.67 1.90
CA SER A 258 0.51 13.47 3.05
C SER A 258 -1.02 13.68 3.03
N GLY A 259 -1.65 13.51 4.19
CA GLY A 259 -3.11 13.57 4.34
C GLY A 259 -3.87 12.33 3.88
N VAL A 260 -3.21 11.33 3.30
CA VAL A 260 -3.84 10.05 2.96
C VAL A 260 -3.74 9.10 4.15
N ALA A 261 -4.89 8.73 4.69
CA ALA A 261 -5.02 7.71 5.73
C ALA A 261 -5.82 6.55 5.18
N THR A 262 -5.23 5.36 5.17
CA THR A 262 -5.87 4.14 4.65
C THR A 262 -5.86 3.04 5.69
N ARG A 263 -6.93 2.27 5.70
CA ARG A 263 -7.08 1.09 6.55
C ARG A 263 -7.50 -0.11 5.71
N TRP A 264 -6.82 -1.21 5.91
CA TRP A 264 -7.19 -2.49 5.34
C TRP A 264 -7.33 -3.54 6.43
N SER A 265 -8.37 -4.35 6.35
CA SER A 265 -8.57 -5.50 7.22
C SER A 265 -8.65 -6.77 6.40
N GLY A 266 -7.94 -7.81 6.85
CA GLY A 266 -7.93 -9.08 6.16
C GLY A 266 -6.90 -10.08 6.68
N GLY A 267 -6.81 -11.23 6.01
CA GLY A 267 -5.85 -12.28 6.33
C GLY A 267 -4.62 -12.25 5.42
N ILE A 268 -3.50 -12.75 5.93
CA ILE A 268 -2.30 -13.04 5.16
C ILE A 268 -2.22 -14.54 4.91
N ILE A 269 -2.06 -14.94 3.65
CA ILE A 269 -1.82 -16.33 3.29
C ILE A 269 -0.34 -16.49 2.98
N ASN A 270 0.38 -17.03 3.95
CA ASN A 270 1.79 -17.41 3.80
C ASN A 270 1.89 -18.87 3.32
N GLY A 271 2.95 -19.19 2.57
CA GLY A 271 3.43 -20.52 2.32
C GLY A 271 4.77 -20.72 3.03
N GLU A 272 5.77 -21.17 2.30
CA GLU A 272 7.17 -21.15 2.74
C GLU A 272 7.72 -19.73 2.78
N ASN A 273 7.20 -18.86 1.93
CA ASN A 273 7.61 -17.46 1.80
C ASN A 273 6.69 -16.53 2.61
N LYS A 274 7.20 -15.34 2.88
CA LYS A 274 6.58 -14.37 3.76
C LYS A 274 6.39 -13.03 3.07
N LEU A 275 5.47 -12.23 3.62
CA LEU A 275 5.22 -10.87 3.17
C LEU A 275 6.02 -9.90 4.04
N ASN A 276 6.84 -9.06 3.41
CA ASN A 276 7.51 -7.93 4.01
C ASN A 276 6.74 -6.64 3.67
N ILE A 277 6.74 -5.69 4.59
CA ILE A 277 6.11 -4.38 4.42
C ILE A 277 7.18 -3.30 4.46
N VAL A 278 7.08 -2.35 3.56
CA VAL A 278 7.92 -1.15 3.55
C VAL A 278 7.05 0.09 3.44
N MET A 279 7.18 1.02 4.39
CA MET A 279 6.77 2.40 4.19
C MET A 279 7.93 3.12 3.53
N ASP A 280 7.71 3.61 2.30
CA ASP A 280 8.75 4.27 1.52
C ASP A 280 9.18 5.60 2.14
N LYS A 281 10.40 6.02 1.86
CA LYS A 281 10.91 7.32 2.32
C LYS A 281 10.05 8.51 1.86
N SER A 282 9.38 8.38 0.73
CA SER A 282 8.45 9.41 0.22
C SER A 282 7.08 9.35 0.87
N ALA A 283 6.76 8.29 1.64
CA ALA A 283 5.50 8.20 2.37
C ALA A 283 5.44 9.29 3.45
N ALA A 284 4.31 9.96 3.53
CA ALA A 284 4.02 10.99 4.52
C ALA A 284 2.58 10.85 5.07
N GLY A 285 1.87 9.81 4.66
CA GLY A 285 0.53 9.46 5.11
C GLY A 285 0.53 8.33 6.13
N TYR A 286 -0.65 7.76 6.36
CA TYR A 286 -0.92 6.73 7.34
C TYR A 286 -1.44 5.46 6.70
N GLN A 287 -0.90 4.31 7.11
CA GLN A 287 -1.41 2.99 6.72
C GLN A 287 -1.68 2.13 7.94
N GLU A 288 -2.90 1.64 8.07
CA GLU A 288 -3.29 0.64 9.06
C GLU A 288 -3.53 -0.71 8.37
N LEU A 289 -2.97 -1.77 8.95
CA LEU A 289 -3.28 -3.15 8.59
C LEU A 289 -3.88 -3.87 9.79
N ASP A 290 -5.15 -4.25 9.68
CA ASP A 290 -5.86 -5.07 10.64
C ASP A 290 -5.78 -6.53 10.21
N ILE A 291 -4.79 -7.25 10.73
CA ILE A 291 -4.47 -8.61 10.32
C ILE A 291 -5.30 -9.61 11.11
N THR A 292 -6.27 -10.22 10.48
CA THR A 292 -7.18 -11.18 11.12
C THR A 292 -6.64 -12.62 11.17
N SER A 293 -5.66 -12.93 10.33
CA SER A 293 -4.98 -14.24 10.29
C SER A 293 -3.69 -14.17 9.49
N GLY A 294 -2.76 -15.08 9.75
CA GLY A 294 -1.45 -15.12 9.10
C GLY A 294 -0.45 -14.15 9.74
N THR A 295 0.72 -13.98 9.12
CA THR A 295 1.83 -13.20 9.68
C THR A 295 2.48 -12.30 8.64
N ILE A 296 2.97 -11.14 9.08
CA ILE A 296 3.93 -10.32 8.36
C ILE A 296 5.33 -10.67 8.87
N ASN A 297 6.32 -10.68 7.99
CA ASN A 297 7.70 -10.91 8.37
C ASN A 297 8.37 -9.61 8.82
N ASP A 298 9.07 -8.94 7.92
CA ASP A 298 9.78 -7.71 8.26
C ASP A 298 8.95 -6.48 7.92
N ILE A 299 9.09 -5.44 8.74
CA ILE A 299 8.49 -4.13 8.53
C ILE A 299 9.59 -3.09 8.56
N THR A 300 9.67 -2.29 7.51
CA THR A 300 10.63 -1.19 7.40
C THR A 300 9.87 0.13 7.25
N LEU A 301 10.12 1.07 8.15
CA LEU A 301 9.48 2.37 8.19
C LEU A 301 10.50 3.45 7.86
N ASN A 302 10.64 3.79 6.56
CA ASN A 302 11.52 4.85 6.08
C ASN A 302 10.81 6.21 6.02
N GLY A 303 9.49 6.25 6.19
CA GLY A 303 8.65 7.45 6.19
C GLY A 303 7.22 7.13 6.59
N GLY A 304 6.38 8.16 6.71
CA GLY A 304 4.97 8.02 7.05
C GLY A 304 4.69 7.39 8.42
N THR A 305 3.45 6.99 8.64
CA THR A 305 3.00 6.33 9.86
C THR A 305 2.37 4.98 9.54
N PHE A 306 2.77 3.96 10.26
CA PHE A 306 2.29 2.60 10.07
C PHE A 306 1.76 2.01 11.36
N TYR A 307 0.73 1.18 11.25
CA TYR A 307 0.11 0.51 12.38
C TYR A 307 -0.40 -0.90 12.01
N ILE A 308 -0.24 -1.83 12.94
CA ILE A 308 -0.90 -3.14 12.89
C ILE A 308 -1.90 -3.23 14.04
N SER A 309 -3.19 -3.36 13.72
CA SER A 309 -4.22 -3.68 14.68
C SER A 309 -4.49 -5.19 14.67
N SER A 310 -4.61 -5.79 15.77
CA SER A 310 -4.76 -7.22 16.00
C SER A 310 -3.51 -8.08 15.78
N VAL A 311 -3.31 -8.91 16.75
CA VAL A 311 -2.06 -9.62 16.97
C VAL A 311 -2.03 -10.89 16.16
N SER A 312 -1.23 -10.90 15.12
CA SER A 312 -0.46 -12.09 14.83
C SER A 312 0.99 -11.83 15.26
N ASP A 313 1.63 -12.80 15.85
CA ASP A 313 3.06 -12.70 16.16
C ASP A 313 3.79 -12.33 14.87
N THR A 314 4.32 -11.11 14.81
CA THR A 314 5.24 -10.74 13.74
C THR A 314 6.53 -11.49 14.04
N THR A 315 6.96 -12.33 13.11
CA THR A 315 8.12 -13.18 13.34
C THR A 315 9.43 -12.51 12.95
N GLY A 316 9.36 -11.30 12.36
CA GLY A 316 10.50 -10.60 11.79
C GLY A 316 10.93 -9.37 12.56
N THR A 317 11.63 -8.50 11.85
CA THR A 317 12.22 -7.27 12.37
C THR A 317 11.33 -6.08 12.08
N LEU A 318 11.15 -5.20 13.08
CA LEU A 318 10.72 -3.83 12.87
C LEU A 318 11.96 -2.95 12.75
N LEU A 319 12.20 -2.40 11.55
CA LEU A 319 13.19 -1.37 11.29
C LEU A 319 12.50 0.00 11.23
N VAL A 320 12.87 0.92 12.13
CA VAL A 320 12.38 2.31 12.13
C VAL A 320 13.52 3.22 11.67
N ASP A 321 13.38 3.78 10.46
CA ASP A 321 14.40 4.63 9.81
C ASP A 321 13.76 5.84 9.14
N GLY A 322 13.16 6.72 9.93
CA GLY A 322 12.51 7.96 9.49
C GLY A 322 10.99 7.97 9.53
N GLY A 323 10.34 6.80 9.60
CA GLY A 323 8.91 6.68 9.81
C GLY A 323 8.51 6.50 11.27
N PHE A 324 7.20 6.34 11.49
CA PHE A 324 6.62 6.15 12.82
C PHE A 324 5.80 4.88 12.90
N TYR A 325 5.98 4.13 13.98
CA TYR A 325 5.10 3.03 14.35
C TYR A 325 4.06 3.52 15.37
N ASN A 326 2.78 3.50 15.00
CA ASN A 326 1.70 3.91 15.90
C ASN A 326 1.26 2.72 16.77
N VAL A 327 1.25 2.90 18.08
CA VAL A 327 0.95 1.87 19.09
C VAL A 327 -0.51 2.01 19.53
N ILE A 328 -1.40 1.28 18.88
CA ILE A 328 -2.83 1.22 19.21
C ILE A 328 -3.22 -0.25 19.38
N GLY A 329 -3.79 -0.63 20.51
CA GLY A 329 -4.18 -2.02 20.77
C GLY A 329 -3.09 -2.87 21.41
N ASN A 330 -3.35 -4.15 21.62
CA ASN A 330 -2.39 -5.08 22.21
C ASN A 330 -1.16 -5.19 21.31
N GLY A 331 -0.10 -4.54 21.68
CA GLY A 331 1.10 -4.28 20.89
C GLY A 331 1.61 -5.48 20.11
N ALA A 332 2.08 -5.24 18.90
CA ALA A 332 2.72 -6.28 18.09
C ALA A 332 3.99 -6.79 18.79
N LYS A 333 4.25 -8.08 18.63
CA LYS A 333 5.48 -8.70 19.09
C LYS A 333 6.43 -8.90 17.91
N PHE A 334 7.63 -8.37 18.00
CA PHE A 334 8.67 -8.49 16.98
C PHE A 334 9.80 -9.41 17.45
N ALA A 335 10.45 -10.14 16.55
CA ALA A 335 11.67 -10.84 16.90
C ALA A 335 12.77 -9.84 17.23
N ASN A 336 12.88 -8.76 16.44
CA ASN A 336 13.84 -7.69 16.69
C ASN A 336 13.21 -6.33 16.41
N ILE A 337 13.71 -5.30 17.10
CA ILE A 337 13.46 -3.89 16.78
C ILE A 337 14.82 -3.24 16.52
N SER A 338 14.97 -2.58 15.38
CA SER A 338 16.15 -1.80 15.02
C SER A 338 15.76 -0.34 14.79
N LEU A 339 16.37 0.57 15.54
CA LEU A 339 16.03 1.98 15.55
C LEU A 339 17.18 2.79 14.95
N SER A 340 16.91 3.55 13.88
CA SER A 340 17.87 4.46 13.24
C SER A 340 17.45 5.92 13.42
N SER A 341 16.23 6.25 13.03
CA SER A 341 15.61 7.56 13.18
C SER A 341 14.08 7.41 13.14
N GLY A 342 13.31 8.50 13.32
CA GLY A 342 11.86 8.41 13.45
C GLY A 342 11.45 7.92 14.83
N GLY A 343 10.39 7.09 14.94
CA GLY A 343 10.00 6.67 16.29
C GLY A 343 8.67 5.94 16.44
N PHE A 344 8.04 6.20 17.57
CA PHE A 344 6.77 5.60 17.99
C PHE A 344 5.75 6.68 18.31
N ILE A 345 4.48 6.39 18.06
CA ILE A 345 3.35 7.22 18.47
C ILE A 345 2.58 6.48 19.55
N PHE A 346 2.36 7.11 20.70
CA PHE A 346 1.55 6.60 21.80
C PHE A 346 0.41 7.57 22.10
N GLU A 347 -0.81 7.07 22.10
CA GLU A 347 -1.98 7.82 22.50
C GLU A 347 -2.27 7.57 23.99
N GLY A 348 -2.91 8.54 24.67
CA GLY A 348 -3.25 8.42 26.09
C GLY A 348 -4.02 7.14 26.42
N GLY A 349 -5.04 6.82 25.64
CA GLY A 349 -5.82 5.58 25.82
C GLY A 349 -5.00 4.30 25.63
N SER A 350 -3.97 4.32 24.79
CA SER A 350 -3.06 3.18 24.60
C SER A 350 -2.20 2.96 25.84
N MET A 351 -1.67 4.03 26.43
CA MET A 351 -0.87 3.95 27.65
C MET A 351 -1.72 3.51 28.84
N GLU A 352 -2.91 4.07 29.04
CA GLU A 352 -3.85 3.69 30.10
C GLU A 352 -4.27 2.21 29.98
N SER A 353 -4.37 1.71 28.77
CA SER A 353 -4.67 0.30 28.49
C SER A 353 -3.46 -0.62 28.67
N GLY A 354 -2.27 -0.08 28.93
CA GLY A 354 -1.04 -0.83 29.09
C GLY A 354 -0.52 -1.45 27.80
N TYR A 355 -0.77 -0.83 26.64
CA TYR A 355 -0.26 -1.32 25.37
C TYR A 355 1.24 -1.09 25.26
N VAL A 356 1.97 -2.16 24.97
CA VAL A 356 3.44 -2.19 24.97
C VAL A 356 3.93 -2.79 23.66
N VAL A 357 4.94 -2.19 23.05
CA VAL A 357 5.66 -2.82 21.93
C VAL A 357 6.61 -3.87 22.47
N SER A 358 6.45 -5.11 22.06
CA SER A 358 7.28 -6.23 22.56
C SER A 358 8.31 -6.68 21.53
N ALA A 359 9.52 -7.01 21.98
CA ALA A 359 10.60 -7.51 21.12
C ALA A 359 11.40 -8.63 21.77
N GLY A 360 11.97 -9.52 20.95
CA GLY A 360 13.03 -10.41 21.42
C GLY A 360 14.32 -9.64 21.69
N ASN A 361 14.72 -8.77 20.76
CA ASN A 361 15.89 -7.89 20.94
C ASN A 361 15.58 -6.47 20.42
N ILE A 362 16.19 -5.46 21.08
CA ILE A 362 16.12 -4.08 20.63
C ILE A 362 17.53 -3.50 20.47
N SER A 363 17.76 -2.76 19.39
CA SER A 363 19.02 -2.12 19.06
C SER A 363 18.81 -0.74 18.47
N LYS A 364 19.85 0.10 18.51
CA LYS A 364 19.89 1.41 17.88
C LYS A 364 21.09 1.50 16.95
N THR A 365 20.86 1.85 15.69
CA THR A 365 21.90 1.95 14.67
C THR A 365 22.23 3.38 14.27
N GLY A 366 21.29 4.31 14.47
CA GLY A 366 21.44 5.73 14.17
C GLY A 366 22.04 6.52 15.36
N VAL A 367 22.53 7.72 15.06
CA VAL A 367 23.03 8.68 16.06
C VAL A 367 21.94 9.61 16.59
N GLU A 368 20.83 9.72 15.86
CA GLU A 368 19.70 10.57 16.22
C GLU A 368 18.91 10.00 17.40
N LYS A 369 18.23 10.87 18.16
CA LYS A 369 17.29 10.41 19.16
C LYS A 369 16.04 9.87 18.50
N ILE A 370 15.52 8.80 19.06
CA ILE A 370 14.26 8.19 18.66
C ILE A 370 13.11 9.00 19.25
N VAL A 371 12.19 9.41 18.41
CA VAL A 371 11.05 10.21 18.84
C VAL A 371 9.99 9.32 19.47
N VAL A 372 9.50 9.73 20.63
CA VAL A 372 8.26 9.21 21.22
C VAL A 372 7.24 10.34 21.14
N ASP A 373 6.35 10.23 20.16
CA ASP A 373 5.27 11.19 19.92
C ASP A 373 4.07 10.81 20.78
N PHE A 374 3.67 11.70 21.67
CA PHE A 374 2.55 11.49 22.59
C PHE A 374 1.20 11.99 22.04
N ASN A 375 1.14 12.34 20.75
CA ASN A 375 -0.08 12.69 20.05
C ASN A 375 -0.96 13.75 20.76
N GLY A 376 -0.34 14.73 21.41
CA GLY A 376 -1.06 15.81 22.09
C GLY A 376 -1.54 15.47 23.51
N ILE A 377 -0.91 14.51 24.17
CA ILE A 377 -1.22 14.20 25.58
C ILE A 377 -1.01 15.43 26.47
N TYR A 378 -1.96 15.67 27.37
CA TYR A 378 -1.86 16.66 28.44
C TYR A 378 -1.15 16.03 29.65
N ALA A 379 0.14 16.34 29.83
CA ALA A 379 0.99 15.71 30.85
C ALA A 379 0.48 15.79 32.29
N PRO A 380 -0.17 16.89 32.76
CA PRO A 380 -0.73 16.98 34.09
C PRO A 380 -1.68 15.85 34.49
N ASP A 381 -2.40 15.26 33.54
CA ASP A 381 -3.32 14.14 33.81
C ASP A 381 -2.57 12.88 34.26
N TYR A 382 -1.24 12.81 34.02
CA TYR A 382 -0.42 11.62 34.20
C TYR A 382 0.81 11.85 35.08
N TYR A 383 0.93 13.00 35.75
CA TYR A 383 2.10 13.28 36.62
C TYR A 383 2.34 12.23 37.63
N GLY A 384 3.60 11.75 37.71
CA GLY A 384 4.04 10.71 38.63
C GLY A 384 3.58 9.30 38.28
N THR A 385 2.83 9.10 37.21
CA THR A 385 2.49 7.77 36.73
C THR A 385 3.58 7.27 35.79
N GLU A 386 4.01 6.04 35.97
CA GLU A 386 4.97 5.36 35.11
C GLU A 386 4.22 4.46 34.09
N PHE A 387 4.54 4.60 32.82
CA PHE A 387 3.99 3.77 31.75
C PHE A 387 5.11 3.03 31.04
N VAL A 388 4.97 1.73 30.89
CA VAL A 388 5.87 0.91 30.06
C VAL A 388 5.49 1.08 28.60
N LEU A 389 6.44 1.46 27.75
CA LEU A 389 6.26 1.70 26.32
C LEU A 389 6.78 0.53 25.48
N ILE A 390 7.96 0.02 25.82
CA ILE A 390 8.63 -1.07 25.10
C ILE A 390 9.09 -2.12 26.11
N SER A 391 8.93 -3.40 25.77
CA SER A 391 9.44 -4.53 26.55
C SER A 391 10.24 -5.46 25.65
N ALA A 392 11.49 -5.76 26.00
CA ALA A 392 12.38 -6.61 25.21
C ALA A 392 13.04 -7.69 26.07
N ASP A 393 13.29 -8.87 25.46
CA ASP A 393 14.01 -9.96 26.16
C ASP A 393 15.52 -9.66 26.22
N ALA A 394 16.06 -8.85 25.29
CA ALA A 394 17.43 -8.40 25.27
C ALA A 394 17.57 -6.97 24.75
N ILE A 395 18.61 -6.27 25.19
CA ILE A 395 19.01 -4.95 24.70
C ILE A 395 20.45 -5.01 24.18
N ASP A 396 20.65 -4.44 22.99
CA ASP A 396 21.98 -4.26 22.43
C ASP A 396 22.74 -3.11 23.14
N SER A 397 24.06 -3.23 23.23
CA SER A 397 24.94 -2.22 23.83
C SER A 397 24.95 -0.87 23.10
N SER A 398 24.30 -0.75 21.97
CA SER A 398 24.08 0.51 21.25
C SER A 398 23.08 1.45 21.94
N LEU A 399 22.27 0.94 22.87
CA LEU A 399 21.35 1.73 23.68
C LEU A 399 21.96 2.08 25.04
N ASN A 400 21.73 3.30 25.51
CA ASN A 400 22.21 3.78 26.78
C ASN A 400 21.29 3.34 27.94
N MET A 401 21.67 2.26 28.62
CA MET A 401 20.92 1.73 29.75
C MET A 401 20.93 2.62 31.02
N GLU A 402 21.93 3.49 31.15
CA GLU A 402 22.06 4.37 32.34
C GLU A 402 21.25 5.66 32.12
N ASP A 403 21.10 6.12 30.88
CA ASP A 403 20.36 7.33 30.55
C ASP A 403 19.56 7.15 29.25
N ALA A 404 18.34 6.66 29.37
CA ALA A 404 17.45 6.46 28.23
C ALA A 404 17.09 7.79 27.49
N ASN A 405 17.20 8.94 28.17
CA ASN A 405 16.97 10.25 27.52
C ASN A 405 18.10 10.63 26.54
N ALA A 406 19.24 9.93 26.57
CA ALA A 406 20.27 10.08 25.55
C ALA A 406 19.78 9.52 24.19
N ASP A 407 18.96 8.47 24.22
CA ASP A 407 18.47 7.77 23.03
C ASP A 407 17.07 8.16 22.61
N PHE A 408 16.22 8.61 23.54
CA PHE A 408 14.83 8.92 23.29
C PHE A 408 14.50 10.39 23.58
N MET A 409 13.52 10.92 22.86
CA MET A 409 12.97 12.28 23.09
C MET A 409 11.44 12.27 22.92
N ALA A 410 10.78 13.10 23.72
CA ALA A 410 9.33 13.29 23.63
C ALA A 410 8.98 14.39 22.64
N GLU A 411 7.90 14.18 21.87
CA GLU A 411 7.26 15.20 21.06
C GLU A 411 5.74 15.22 21.32
N ASN A 412 5.09 16.32 20.92
CA ASN A 412 3.64 16.50 21.02
C ASN A 412 3.06 16.24 22.42
N LEU A 413 3.78 16.71 23.45
CA LEU A 413 3.38 16.67 24.85
C LEU A 413 3.06 18.07 25.35
N TYR A 414 1.91 18.27 25.98
CA TYR A 414 1.47 19.57 26.53
C TYR A 414 1.68 19.66 28.04
N ASP A 415 2.13 20.84 28.50
CA ASP A 415 2.25 21.25 29.89
C ASP A 415 3.07 20.31 30.79
N GLY A 416 4.11 19.71 30.24
CA GLY A 416 5.01 18.84 30.97
C GLY A 416 6.21 18.41 30.16
N TYR A 417 7.06 17.56 30.76
CA TYR A 417 8.13 16.88 30.05
C TYR A 417 8.14 15.39 30.44
N ALA A 418 8.69 14.56 29.54
CA ALA A 418 8.81 13.15 29.71
C ALA A 418 10.24 12.77 30.15
N ILE A 419 10.35 11.85 31.09
CA ILE A 419 11.61 11.25 31.54
C ILE A 419 11.56 9.78 31.14
N PHE A 420 12.47 9.36 30.26
CA PHE A 420 12.62 7.97 29.86
C PHE A 420 13.60 7.24 30.77
N LYS A 421 13.28 5.98 31.03
CA LYS A 421 14.09 5.12 31.89
C LYS A 421 14.05 3.68 31.42
N TRP A 422 15.22 3.03 31.39
CA TRP A 422 15.30 1.59 31.26
C TRP A 422 15.30 0.93 32.67
N ALA A 423 14.59 -0.18 32.80
CA ALA A 423 14.60 -1.04 33.95
C ALA A 423 14.58 -2.51 33.55
N GLU A 424 15.27 -3.35 34.31
CA GLU A 424 15.13 -4.79 34.19
C GLU A 424 14.02 -5.26 35.18
N ASN A 425 13.01 -5.93 34.61
CA ASN A 425 11.88 -6.43 35.37
C ASN A 425 11.58 -7.87 34.93
N GLN A 426 11.69 -8.82 35.84
CA GLN A 426 11.43 -10.25 35.63
C GLN A 426 12.19 -10.85 34.45
N GLY A 427 13.44 -10.44 34.22
CA GLY A 427 14.27 -10.88 33.09
C GLY A 427 13.94 -10.25 31.73
N LYS A 428 13.18 -9.18 31.73
CA LYS A 428 12.92 -8.32 30.56
C LYS A 428 13.44 -6.92 30.81
N TYR A 429 13.78 -6.26 29.73
CA TYR A 429 14.16 -4.86 29.73
C TYR A 429 12.98 -4.01 29.32
N GLU A 430 12.57 -3.07 30.13
CA GLU A 430 11.40 -2.21 29.91
C GLU A 430 11.84 -0.76 29.79
N LEU A 431 11.47 -0.14 28.63
CA LEU A 431 11.52 1.31 28.48
C LEU A 431 10.24 1.88 29.05
N SER A 432 10.33 2.66 30.07
CA SER A 432 9.21 3.39 30.67
C SER A 432 9.34 4.90 30.51
N VAL A 433 8.22 5.59 30.66
CA VAL A 433 8.11 7.05 30.70
C VAL A 433 7.41 7.49 31.98
N ILE A 434 7.90 8.58 32.57
CA ILE A 434 7.26 9.30 33.68
C ILE A 434 7.08 10.75 33.23
N PHE A 435 5.87 11.28 33.40
CA PHE A 435 5.59 12.68 33.13
C PHE A 435 5.81 13.52 34.37
N SER A 436 6.39 14.71 34.20
CA SER A 436 6.71 15.64 35.24
C SER A 436 6.40 17.08 34.89
N GLU A 437 6.18 17.89 35.89
CA GLU A 437 5.93 19.34 35.72
C GLU A 437 7.15 20.04 35.13
N VAL A 438 6.90 20.99 34.25
CA VAL A 438 7.93 21.91 33.77
C VAL A 438 8.30 22.80 35.00
N PRO A 439 9.57 22.85 35.42
CA PRO A 439 9.95 23.71 36.53
C PRO A 439 9.60 25.16 36.21
N GLU A 440 8.85 25.82 37.09
CA GLU A 440 8.49 27.24 36.89
C GLU A 440 9.76 28.09 36.66
N PRO A 441 9.69 29.09 35.78
CA PRO A 441 10.81 30.01 35.52
C PRO A 441 11.34 30.65 36.78
N ALA A 442 10.49 30.88 37.80
CA ALA A 442 10.86 31.36 39.12
C ALA A 442 11.76 30.36 39.88
N ALA A 443 11.46 29.05 39.84
CA ALA A 443 12.29 28.02 40.47
C ALA A 443 13.66 27.92 39.80
N ILE A 444 13.70 27.98 38.45
CA ILE A 444 14.95 28.01 37.68
C ILE A 444 15.77 29.26 38.03
N SER A 445 15.13 30.43 38.09
CA SER A 445 15.76 31.70 38.47
C SER A 445 16.28 31.67 39.92
N ALA A 446 15.57 31.04 40.83
CA ALA A 446 16.02 30.86 42.22
C ALA A 446 17.25 29.95 42.34
N ILE A 447 17.31 28.85 41.58
CA ILE A 447 18.45 27.95 41.49
C ILE A 447 19.69 28.69 40.93
N PHE A 448 19.53 29.40 39.82
CA PHE A 448 20.61 30.22 39.25
C PHE A 448 21.03 31.35 40.18
N GLY A 449 20.08 32.02 40.84
CA GLY A 449 20.36 33.05 41.84
C GLY A 449 21.15 32.50 43.02
N ALA A 450 20.76 31.35 43.53
CA ALA A 450 21.48 30.66 44.63
C ALA A 450 22.90 30.24 44.20
N LEU A 451 23.07 29.75 42.98
CA LEU A 451 24.37 29.37 42.42
C LEU A 451 25.29 30.59 42.26
N VAL A 452 24.77 31.70 41.75
CA VAL A 452 25.52 32.97 41.63
C VAL A 452 25.93 33.50 43.00
N LEU A 453 25.03 33.47 43.98
CA LEU A 453 25.31 33.86 45.34
C LEU A 453 26.39 32.95 45.95
N PHE A 454 26.29 31.63 45.77
CA PHE A 454 27.27 30.69 46.24
C PHE A 454 28.68 30.95 45.64
N LEU A 455 28.75 31.20 44.36
CA LEU A 455 30.00 31.53 43.65
C LEU A 455 30.58 32.90 44.14
N ALA A 456 29.71 33.88 44.40
CA ALA A 456 30.13 35.19 44.93
C ALA A 456 30.69 35.06 46.38
N PHE A 457 30.04 34.25 47.23
CA PHE A 457 30.55 33.97 48.58
C PHE A 457 31.91 33.23 48.57
N LYS A 458 32.09 32.29 47.61
CA LYS A 458 33.34 31.56 47.46
C LYS A 458 34.50 32.48 46.99
N ARG A 459 34.20 33.50 46.19
CA ARG A 459 35.16 34.51 45.75
C ARG A 459 35.59 35.51 46.87
N ARG A 460 34.69 35.76 47.83
CA ARG A 460 35.01 36.65 48.97
C ARG A 460 35.87 36.01 50.03
N LYS A 461 36.01 34.68 50.01
CA LYS A 461 36.85 33.92 50.96
C LYS A 461 38.27 33.62 50.43
N ARG A 462 38.61 34.12 49.24
CA ARG A 462 39.98 34.17 48.70
C ARG A 462 40.48 35.64 48.69
#